data_5fa192f3289f6a78456d1d5498b0aa77
#
_entry.id   5fa192f3289f6a78456d1d5498b0aa77
#
_cell.length_a   1.000
_cell.length_b   1.000
_cell.length_c   1.000
_cell.angle_alpha   90.00
_cell.angle_beta   90.00
_cell.angle_gamma   90.00
#
_symmetry.space_group_name_H-M   'P 1'
#
loop_
_entity.id
_entity.type
_entity.pdbx_description
1 polymer ?
#
loop_
_entity_poly.entity_id
_entity_poly.type
_entity_poly.pdbx_seq_one_letter_code
_entity_poly.pdbx_strand_id
1 'polypeptide(L)'
;WGLGAPGSTGDPVNQSWDEFYGYNCQRQAHTFYPNHLWHNDKKVLLDGETYSHDLIHQRSLKFIRDNAKNPFFAYLPITIPHAAMQCPEEDVAPFRKQFPQFEDLIGKYSHGTRVKNPVAAFAGMMTRMDRGIGELLDLLTELKIADNTLVLFTSDNGPHYEGGHKPGFFDSNGPLRGHKRDLYEGGIRVPLIAHWPGKVKSGSVSDHICAHWDLMPTLCELAGIKTPKHTDGIS
;
A
#
# COMPACT_ATOMS: atom_id res chain seq x y z
N TRP A 1 -4.71 2.99 8.78
CA TRP A 1 -6.12 2.85 9.16
C TRP A 1 -6.80 4.21 9.00
N GLY A 2 -8.04 4.32 8.97
CA GLY A 2 -8.73 5.61 8.76
C GLY A 2 -10.21 5.54 9.09
N LEU A 3 -10.64 4.39 9.60
CA LEU A 3 -12.05 4.11 9.88
C LEU A 3 -12.46 4.45 11.32
N GLY A 4 -11.50 4.76 12.20
CA GLY A 4 -11.77 5.17 13.56
C GLY A 4 -10.50 5.51 14.33
N ALA A 5 -10.65 6.45 15.30
CA ALA A 5 -9.58 6.82 16.22
C ALA A 5 -9.34 5.74 17.27
N PRO A 6 -8.18 5.73 17.95
CA PRO A 6 -7.91 4.84 19.06
C PRO A 6 -9.03 4.88 20.11
N GLY A 7 -9.54 3.71 20.50
CA GLY A 7 -10.64 3.56 21.47
C GLY A 7 -12.05 3.79 20.92
N SER A 8 -12.23 4.18 19.66
CA SER A 8 -13.54 4.29 19.02
C SER A 8 -14.04 2.93 18.52
N THR A 9 -15.33 2.87 18.13
CA THR A 9 -15.90 1.65 17.51
C THR A 9 -15.20 1.25 16.22
N GLY A 10 -14.64 2.22 15.48
CA GLY A 10 -13.89 1.97 14.24
C GLY A 10 -12.41 1.68 14.44
N ASP A 11 -11.90 1.61 15.68
CA ASP A 11 -10.53 1.20 15.96
C ASP A 11 -10.26 -0.23 15.44
N PRO A 12 -9.12 -0.54 14.82
CA PRO A 12 -8.80 -1.88 14.33
C PRO A 12 -9.04 -2.98 15.36
N VAL A 13 -8.67 -2.75 16.61
CA VAL A 13 -8.87 -3.74 17.70
C VAL A 13 -10.35 -4.02 17.99
N ASN A 14 -11.26 -3.11 17.63
CA ASN A 14 -12.69 -3.27 17.76
C ASN A 14 -13.36 -3.79 16.47
N GLN A 15 -12.57 -4.02 15.41
CA GLN A 15 -13.01 -4.49 14.08
C GLN A 15 -12.55 -5.93 13.78
N SER A 16 -12.35 -6.73 14.83
CA SER A 16 -11.97 -8.16 14.75
C SER A 16 -10.62 -8.42 14.07
N TRP A 17 -9.70 -7.45 14.10
CA TRP A 17 -8.32 -7.69 13.71
C TRP A 17 -7.54 -8.25 14.91
N ASP A 18 -6.86 -9.39 14.72
CA ASP A 18 -5.99 -9.98 15.75
C ASP A 18 -4.74 -9.13 16.00
N GLU A 19 -4.25 -8.49 14.95
CA GLU A 19 -3.09 -7.62 15.01
C GLU A 19 -3.25 -6.42 14.09
N PHE A 20 -2.92 -5.24 14.60
CA PHE A 20 -2.75 -4.01 13.87
C PHE A 20 -1.39 -3.38 14.19
N TYR A 21 -0.64 -2.97 13.16
CA TYR A 21 0.57 -2.19 13.32
C TYR A 21 0.65 -1.11 12.25
N GLY A 22 0.71 0.16 12.66
CA GLY A 22 0.80 1.26 11.71
C GLY A 22 0.18 2.58 12.21
N TYR A 23 -0.28 3.37 11.27
CA TYR A 23 -0.96 4.63 11.54
C TYR A 23 -2.44 4.40 11.88
N ASN A 24 -2.88 4.87 13.04
CA ASN A 24 -4.30 4.89 13.40
C ASN A 24 -4.89 6.31 13.30
N CYS A 25 -4.33 7.14 12.44
CA CYS A 25 -4.80 8.49 12.16
C CYS A 25 -4.34 8.89 10.75
N GLN A 26 -5.30 9.22 9.88
CA GLN A 26 -5.03 9.64 8.50
C GLN A 26 -4.11 10.87 8.43
N ARG A 27 -4.31 11.87 9.30
CA ARG A 27 -3.45 13.05 9.33
C ARG A 27 -2.01 12.72 9.69
N GLN A 28 -1.80 11.76 10.60
CA GLN A 28 -0.46 11.31 10.99
C GLN A 28 0.24 10.57 9.84
N ALA A 29 -0.50 9.84 9.01
CA ALA A 29 0.03 9.13 7.85
C ALA A 29 0.56 10.06 6.73
N HIS A 30 0.49 11.38 6.92
CA HIS A 30 1.09 12.37 6.01
C HIS A 30 2.54 12.73 6.37
N THR A 31 3.16 12.04 7.32
CA THR A 31 4.62 12.01 7.52
C THR A 31 5.09 10.57 7.57
N PHE A 32 6.19 10.26 6.87
CA PHE A 32 6.77 8.91 6.87
C PHE A 32 7.94 8.76 7.86
N TYR A 33 8.22 9.83 8.61
CA TYR A 33 9.10 9.87 9.77
C TYR A 33 8.30 10.35 10.99
N PRO A 34 7.38 9.52 11.50
CA PRO A 34 6.49 9.89 12.59
C PRO A 34 7.20 9.77 13.96
N ASN A 35 6.65 10.44 14.97
CA ASN A 35 7.09 10.27 16.36
C ASN A 35 6.42 9.09 17.07
N HIS A 36 5.49 8.41 16.45
CA HIS A 36 4.90 7.18 16.95
C HIS A 36 4.14 6.42 15.86
N LEU A 37 3.92 5.14 16.09
CA LEU A 37 2.94 4.28 15.45
C LEU A 37 2.06 3.63 16.51
N TRP A 38 1.13 2.80 16.10
CA TRP A 38 0.29 2.01 16.98
C TRP A 38 0.54 0.52 16.75
N HIS A 39 0.61 -0.24 17.84
CA HIS A 39 0.57 -1.69 17.85
C HIS A 39 -0.65 -2.09 18.66
N ASN A 40 -1.71 -2.48 17.99
CA ASN A 40 -3.04 -2.63 18.56
C ASN A 40 -3.45 -1.33 19.29
N ASP A 41 -3.77 -1.40 20.56
CA ASP A 41 -4.16 -0.30 21.43
C ASP A 41 -2.96 0.47 22.06
N LYS A 42 -1.72 0.03 21.78
CA LYS A 42 -0.52 0.59 22.38
C LYS A 42 0.22 1.51 21.42
N LYS A 43 0.53 2.70 21.93
CA LYS A 43 1.39 3.65 21.22
C LYS A 43 2.85 3.20 21.29
N VAL A 44 3.48 3.05 20.12
CA VAL A 44 4.91 2.78 19.95
C VAL A 44 5.60 4.09 19.64
N LEU A 45 6.37 4.63 20.56
CA LEU A 45 7.10 5.88 20.39
C LEU A 45 8.27 5.68 19.43
N LEU A 46 8.51 6.65 18.56
CA LEU A 46 9.58 6.69 17.58
C LEU A 46 10.35 8.01 17.70
N ASP A 47 11.54 8.04 17.11
CA ASP A 47 12.48 9.17 17.14
C ASP A 47 12.13 10.30 16.15
N GLY A 48 11.23 10.06 15.20
CA GLY A 48 10.94 10.98 14.09
C GLY A 48 11.95 10.91 12.94
N GLU A 49 12.94 10.02 13.01
CA GLU A 49 14.01 9.80 12.03
C GLU A 49 13.90 8.42 11.36
N THR A 50 13.23 7.48 12.01
CA THR A 50 13.00 6.12 11.47
C THR A 50 11.89 6.13 10.43
N TYR A 51 12.16 5.56 9.25
CA TYR A 51 11.20 5.47 8.16
C TYR A 51 10.10 4.44 8.46
N SER A 52 8.88 4.91 8.59
CA SER A 52 7.75 4.09 9.06
C SER A 52 7.38 2.94 8.14
N HIS A 53 7.57 3.10 6.82
CA HIS A 53 7.32 2.03 5.87
C HIS A 53 8.15 0.77 6.21
N ASP A 54 9.42 0.95 6.58
CA ASP A 54 10.31 -0.18 6.92
C ASP A 54 9.84 -0.91 8.17
N LEU A 55 9.42 -0.18 9.20
CA LEU A 55 8.89 -0.77 10.42
C LEU A 55 7.60 -1.57 10.14
N ILE A 56 6.70 -1.00 9.33
CA ILE A 56 5.45 -1.66 8.94
C ILE A 56 5.76 -2.90 8.09
N HIS A 57 6.68 -2.79 7.15
CA HIS A 57 7.11 -3.90 6.30
C HIS A 57 7.73 -5.05 7.12
N GLN A 58 8.69 -4.73 7.98
CA GLN A 58 9.32 -5.73 8.88
C GLN A 58 8.27 -6.42 9.77
N ARG A 59 7.29 -5.66 10.27
CA ARG A 59 6.20 -6.24 11.06
C ARG A 59 5.31 -7.15 10.23
N SER A 60 5.06 -6.81 8.98
CA SER A 60 4.29 -7.63 8.04
C SER A 60 5.01 -8.96 7.75
N LEU A 61 6.31 -8.92 7.47
CA LEU A 61 7.11 -10.13 7.28
C LEU A 61 7.13 -11.01 8.54
N LYS A 62 7.27 -10.39 9.72
CA LYS A 62 7.21 -11.10 10.98
C LYS A 62 5.85 -11.78 11.20
N PHE A 63 4.75 -11.07 10.96
CA PHE A 63 3.39 -11.61 11.07
C PHE A 63 3.20 -12.84 10.19
N ILE A 64 3.62 -12.78 8.93
CA ILE A 64 3.53 -13.91 8.00
C ILE A 64 4.36 -15.09 8.50
N ARG A 65 5.58 -14.85 8.97
CA ARG A 65 6.47 -15.89 9.50
C ARG A 65 5.87 -16.58 10.75
N ASP A 66 5.32 -15.80 11.66
CA ASP A 66 4.73 -16.30 12.90
C ASP A 66 3.46 -17.11 12.64
N ASN A 67 2.71 -16.81 11.58
CA ASN A 67 1.44 -17.44 11.23
C ASN A 67 1.52 -18.45 10.07
N ALA A 68 2.71 -18.77 9.56
CA ALA A 68 2.90 -19.63 8.39
C ALA A 68 2.27 -21.04 8.50
N LYS A 69 1.99 -21.50 9.71
CA LYS A 69 1.36 -22.83 9.98
C LYS A 69 -0.16 -22.77 10.14
N ASN A 70 -0.74 -21.56 10.12
CA ASN A 70 -2.15 -21.32 10.32
C ASN A 70 -2.74 -20.58 9.13
N PRO A 71 -4.04 -20.68 8.85
CA PRO A 71 -4.70 -19.77 7.93
C PRO A 71 -4.56 -18.31 8.44
N PHE A 72 -4.22 -17.40 7.57
CA PHE A 72 -4.15 -15.96 7.90
C PHE A 72 -4.71 -15.10 6.77
N PHE A 73 -5.15 -13.90 7.14
CA PHE A 73 -5.48 -12.82 6.25
C PHE A 73 -4.62 -11.61 6.60
N ALA A 74 -3.80 -11.15 5.68
CA ALA A 74 -2.95 -9.98 5.85
C ALA A 74 -3.41 -8.84 4.94
N TYR A 75 -3.89 -7.74 5.52
CA TYR A 75 -4.22 -6.51 4.79
C TYR A 75 -3.11 -5.49 4.99
N LEU A 76 -2.41 -5.18 3.90
CA LEU A 76 -1.22 -4.34 3.89
C LEU A 76 -1.49 -3.02 3.14
N PRO A 77 -2.22 -2.05 3.74
CA PRO A 77 -2.50 -0.77 3.11
C PRO A 77 -1.25 0.14 3.17
N ILE A 78 -0.34 -0.12 2.23
CA ILE A 78 0.96 0.55 2.14
C ILE A 78 0.74 2.04 1.83
N THR A 79 1.34 2.93 2.64
CA THR A 79 1.14 4.38 2.53
C THR A 79 1.88 4.99 1.33
N ILE A 80 3.06 4.49 0.99
CA ILE A 80 3.79 4.97 -0.18
C ILE A 80 3.18 4.40 -1.47
N PRO A 81 3.19 5.16 -2.58
CA PRO A 81 3.86 6.43 -2.83
C PRO A 81 2.98 7.68 -2.61
N HIS A 82 2.06 7.68 -1.64
CA HIS A 82 1.27 8.88 -1.31
C HIS A 82 2.20 10.09 -0.99
N ALA A 83 1.73 11.32 -1.18
CA ALA A 83 2.40 12.48 -0.59
C ALA A 83 2.42 12.34 0.95
N ALA A 84 3.47 12.53 1.65
CA ALA A 84 4.50 13.55 1.75
C ALA A 84 5.75 13.46 0.84
N MET A 85 5.86 12.52 -0.07
CA MET A 85 7.00 12.37 -0.97
C MET A 85 8.34 12.16 -0.23
N GLN A 86 8.29 11.67 0.99
CA GLN A 86 9.46 11.36 1.80
C GLN A 86 9.94 9.93 1.50
N CYS A 87 11.23 9.79 1.26
CA CYS A 87 11.88 8.51 1.01
C CYS A 87 13.32 8.59 1.50
N PRO A 88 13.91 7.50 2.01
CA PRO A 88 15.34 7.46 2.33
C PRO A 88 16.22 7.84 1.14
N GLU A 89 17.28 8.61 1.40
CA GLU A 89 18.13 9.18 0.34
C GLU A 89 18.80 8.11 -0.52
N GLU A 90 19.11 6.94 0.01
CA GLU A 90 19.67 5.83 -0.75
C GLU A 90 18.78 5.38 -1.92
N ASP A 91 17.46 5.47 -1.77
CA ASP A 91 16.52 5.15 -2.86
C ASP A 91 16.23 6.34 -3.77
N VAL A 92 16.41 7.58 -3.29
CA VAL A 92 16.18 8.80 -4.07
C VAL A 92 17.39 9.20 -4.94
N ALA A 93 18.60 9.05 -4.41
CA ALA A 93 19.84 9.52 -5.05
C ALA A 93 20.06 8.98 -6.48
N PRO A 94 19.78 7.71 -6.81
CA PRO A 94 19.87 7.23 -8.19
C PRO A 94 18.95 7.99 -9.15
N PHE A 95 17.73 8.31 -8.70
CA PHE A 95 16.74 9.02 -9.52
C PHE A 95 17.00 10.52 -9.63
N ARG A 96 17.65 11.15 -8.63
CA ARG A 96 18.13 12.53 -8.79
C ARG A 96 19.09 12.66 -9.96
N LYS A 97 19.96 11.66 -10.14
CA LYS A 97 20.90 11.61 -11.28
C LYS A 97 20.19 11.38 -12.62
N GLN A 98 19.10 10.62 -12.62
CA GLN A 98 18.30 10.35 -13.81
C GLN A 98 17.35 11.52 -14.18
N PHE A 99 16.89 12.27 -13.19
CA PHE A 99 15.91 13.35 -13.34
C PHE A 99 16.44 14.70 -12.86
N PRO A 100 17.62 15.16 -13.33
CA PRO A 100 18.25 16.39 -12.86
C PRO A 100 17.43 17.65 -13.17
N GLN A 101 16.54 17.60 -14.16
CA GLN A 101 15.65 18.72 -14.53
C GLN A 101 14.63 19.07 -13.44
N PHE A 102 14.42 18.20 -12.44
CA PHE A 102 13.53 18.46 -11.30
C PHE A 102 14.28 18.80 -10.01
N GLU A 103 15.61 18.97 -10.06
CA GLU A 103 16.42 19.12 -8.84
C GLU A 103 16.06 20.40 -8.07
N ASP A 104 15.64 21.45 -8.75
CA ASP A 104 15.20 22.71 -8.12
C ASP A 104 13.69 22.73 -7.77
N LEU A 105 12.96 21.68 -8.14
CA LEU A 105 11.57 21.55 -7.78
C LEU A 105 11.45 21.18 -6.30
N ILE A 106 10.66 21.98 -5.57
CA ILE A 106 10.36 21.71 -4.16
C ILE A 106 8.90 21.30 -4.04
N GLY A 107 8.70 20.04 -3.66
CA GLY A 107 7.40 19.52 -3.30
C GLY A 107 7.05 19.79 -1.84
N LYS A 108 5.77 19.91 -1.55
CA LYS A 108 5.23 19.98 -0.19
C LYS A 108 3.80 19.49 -0.19
N TYR A 109 3.44 18.71 0.81
CA TYR A 109 2.06 18.29 1.01
C TYR A 109 1.52 18.86 2.32
N SER A 110 0.44 19.66 2.21
CA SER A 110 -0.19 20.30 3.36
C SER A 110 0.83 21.08 4.24
N HIS A 111 0.87 20.79 5.53
CA HIS A 111 1.82 21.38 6.50
C HIS A 111 3.09 20.54 6.68
N GLY A 112 3.29 19.51 5.86
CA GLY A 112 4.43 18.58 5.97
C GLY A 112 5.77 19.19 5.56
N THR A 113 6.78 18.34 5.56
CA THR A 113 8.17 18.69 5.19
C THR A 113 8.27 19.04 3.70
N ARG A 114 9.17 20.00 3.37
CA ARG A 114 9.55 20.31 2.00
C ARG A 114 10.46 19.20 1.48
N VAL A 115 10.21 18.72 0.28
CA VAL A 115 10.99 17.66 -0.38
C VAL A 115 11.58 18.20 -1.67
N LYS A 116 12.90 18.11 -1.78
CA LYS A 116 13.64 18.45 -3.00
C LYS A 116 13.51 17.32 -4.01
N ASN A 117 13.30 17.65 -5.27
CA ASN A 117 13.07 16.71 -6.37
C ASN A 117 12.01 15.63 -6.02
N PRO A 118 10.75 16.03 -5.83
CA PRO A 118 9.68 15.09 -5.47
C PRO A 118 9.42 14.02 -6.56
N VAL A 119 9.85 14.27 -7.78
CA VAL A 119 9.77 13.29 -8.89
C VAL A 119 10.73 12.13 -8.64
N ALA A 120 11.98 12.43 -8.26
CA ALA A 120 12.94 11.42 -7.86
C ALA A 120 12.50 10.69 -6.58
N ALA A 121 11.94 11.42 -5.60
CA ALA A 121 11.42 10.82 -4.37
C ALA A 121 10.26 9.85 -4.65
N PHE A 122 9.36 10.18 -5.58
CA PHE A 122 8.30 9.25 -6.01
C PHE A 122 8.87 7.95 -6.58
N ALA A 123 9.84 8.06 -7.49
CA ALA A 123 10.47 6.88 -8.08
C ALA A 123 11.19 6.03 -7.01
N GLY A 124 11.86 6.68 -6.05
CA GLY A 124 12.48 6.01 -4.90
C GLY A 124 11.45 5.25 -4.04
N MET A 125 10.31 5.87 -3.74
CA MET A 125 9.22 5.23 -2.99
C MET A 125 8.66 4.01 -3.75
N MET A 126 8.44 4.14 -5.06
CA MET A 126 7.96 3.02 -5.88
C MET A 126 8.94 1.85 -5.87
N THR A 127 10.23 2.12 -6.04
CA THR A 127 11.29 1.10 -6.00
C THR A 127 11.38 0.42 -4.63
N ARG A 128 11.23 1.19 -3.54
CA ARG A 128 11.24 0.64 -2.18
C ARG A 128 10.03 -0.25 -1.92
N MET A 129 8.85 0.17 -2.37
CA MET A 129 7.62 -0.63 -2.28
C MET A 129 7.75 -1.94 -3.07
N ASP A 130 8.21 -1.87 -4.31
CA ASP A 130 8.38 -3.04 -5.18
C ASP A 130 9.37 -4.05 -4.57
N ARG A 131 10.51 -3.57 -4.04
CA ARG A 131 11.47 -4.40 -3.32
C ARG A 131 10.83 -5.10 -2.11
N GLY A 132 10.04 -4.38 -1.31
CA GLY A 132 9.32 -4.94 -0.17
C GLY A 132 8.28 -6.01 -0.58
N ILE A 133 7.62 -5.82 -1.72
CA ILE A 133 6.72 -6.84 -2.28
C ILE A 133 7.51 -8.08 -2.70
N GLY A 134 8.68 -7.89 -3.33
CA GLY A 134 9.61 -8.97 -3.66
C GLY A 134 10.00 -9.79 -2.42
N GLU A 135 10.44 -9.12 -1.35
CA GLU A 135 10.81 -9.76 -0.08
C GLU A 135 9.64 -10.55 0.54
N LEU A 136 8.41 -10.06 0.39
CA LEU A 136 7.21 -10.78 0.84
C LEU A 136 6.99 -12.07 0.02
N LEU A 137 7.11 -12.01 -1.30
CA LEU A 137 6.97 -13.18 -2.18
C LEU A 137 8.07 -14.21 -1.93
N ASP A 138 9.30 -13.75 -1.72
CA ASP A 138 10.44 -14.61 -1.36
C ASP A 138 10.21 -15.30 -0.02
N LEU A 139 9.67 -14.59 0.98
CA LEU A 139 9.30 -15.16 2.27
C LEU A 139 8.24 -16.27 2.14
N LEU A 140 7.19 -16.06 1.35
CA LEU A 140 6.17 -17.09 1.12
C LEU A 140 6.79 -18.36 0.51
N THR A 141 7.76 -18.18 -0.37
CA THR A 141 8.52 -19.27 -1.02
C THR A 141 9.43 -19.98 -0.01
N GLU A 142 10.19 -19.22 0.79
CA GLU A 142 11.04 -19.73 1.88
C GLU A 142 10.25 -20.61 2.87
N LEU A 143 9.07 -20.13 3.24
CA LEU A 143 8.16 -20.81 4.16
C LEU A 143 7.39 -21.97 3.51
N LYS A 144 7.50 -22.17 2.19
CA LYS A 144 6.80 -23.22 1.41
C LYS A 144 5.28 -23.11 1.49
N ILE A 145 4.76 -21.89 1.50
CA ILE A 145 3.32 -21.60 1.52
C ILE A 145 2.84 -20.81 0.31
N ALA A 146 3.72 -20.50 -0.65
CA ALA A 146 3.40 -19.68 -1.81
C ALA A 146 2.29 -20.28 -2.68
N ASP A 147 2.25 -21.59 -2.88
CA ASP A 147 1.25 -22.34 -3.64
C ASP A 147 -0.13 -22.41 -2.94
N ASN A 148 -0.17 -22.09 -1.64
CA ASN A 148 -1.39 -22.02 -0.84
C ASN A 148 -1.71 -20.60 -0.36
N THR A 149 -1.13 -19.58 -0.98
CA THR A 149 -1.34 -18.16 -0.63
C THR A 149 -1.72 -17.35 -1.87
N LEU A 150 -2.93 -16.76 -1.86
CA LEU A 150 -3.31 -15.76 -2.85
C LEU A 150 -2.74 -14.40 -2.43
N VAL A 151 -1.94 -13.79 -3.29
CA VAL A 151 -1.46 -12.41 -3.14
C VAL A 151 -2.19 -11.53 -4.15
N LEU A 152 -2.86 -10.49 -3.65
CA LEU A 152 -3.51 -9.46 -4.47
C LEU A 152 -2.77 -8.14 -4.29
N PHE A 153 -2.42 -7.49 -5.41
CA PHE A 153 -1.85 -6.15 -5.41
C PHE A 153 -2.76 -5.22 -6.20
N THR A 154 -3.10 -4.08 -5.62
CA THR A 154 -3.93 -3.06 -6.24
C THR A 154 -3.63 -1.68 -5.67
N SER A 155 -4.30 -0.65 -6.15
CA SER A 155 -4.27 0.72 -5.61
C SER A 155 -5.69 1.16 -5.23
N ASP A 156 -5.79 2.13 -4.33
CA ASP A 156 -7.06 2.71 -3.90
C ASP A 156 -7.62 3.75 -4.88
N ASN A 157 -6.75 4.37 -5.69
CA ASN A 157 -7.10 5.36 -6.71
C ASN A 157 -6.01 5.50 -7.77
N GLY A 158 -6.33 6.20 -8.84
CA GLY A 158 -5.38 6.57 -9.88
C GLY A 158 -4.31 7.54 -9.40
N PRO A 159 -3.35 7.92 -10.27
CA PRO A 159 -2.20 8.76 -9.91
C PRO A 159 -2.63 10.15 -9.44
N HIS A 160 -1.80 10.78 -8.61
CA HIS A 160 -2.07 12.08 -7.99
C HIS A 160 -1.04 13.15 -8.39
N TYR A 161 -1.37 14.42 -8.10
CA TYR A 161 -0.46 15.57 -8.29
C TYR A 161 0.10 16.12 -6.96
N GLU A 162 -0.28 15.53 -5.83
CA GLU A 162 0.09 16.04 -4.53
C GLU A 162 1.60 15.97 -4.28
N GLY A 163 2.08 16.86 -3.42
CA GLY A 163 3.46 16.86 -2.97
C GLY A 163 4.50 17.20 -4.04
N GLY A 164 4.06 17.66 -5.22
CA GLY A 164 4.94 17.97 -6.35
C GLY A 164 5.19 16.81 -7.31
N HIS A 165 4.48 15.68 -7.14
CA HIS A 165 4.50 14.59 -8.10
C HIS A 165 4.07 15.04 -9.50
N LYS A 166 4.61 14.40 -10.52
CA LYS A 166 4.36 14.68 -11.93
C LYS A 166 3.89 13.42 -12.67
N PRO A 167 2.62 13.03 -12.54
CA PRO A 167 2.11 11.79 -13.13
C PRO A 167 2.25 11.74 -14.66
N GLY A 168 2.15 12.89 -15.35
CA GLY A 168 2.40 12.96 -16.79
C GLY A 168 3.84 12.72 -17.20
N PHE A 169 4.83 12.94 -16.31
CA PHE A 169 6.23 12.59 -16.60
C PHE A 169 6.44 11.07 -16.63
N PHE A 170 5.73 10.33 -15.80
CA PHE A 170 5.78 8.87 -15.73
C PHE A 170 4.73 8.18 -16.61
N ASP A 171 3.87 8.94 -17.30
CA ASP A 171 2.69 8.39 -18.00
C ASP A 171 1.86 7.44 -17.12
N SER A 172 1.65 7.86 -15.86
CA SER A 172 1.18 6.98 -14.78
C SER A 172 -0.24 6.44 -14.98
N ASN A 173 -1.07 7.07 -15.80
CA ASN A 173 -2.42 6.63 -16.14
C ASN A 173 -2.55 6.21 -17.62
N GLY A 174 -1.43 6.17 -18.38
CA GLY A 174 -1.43 5.81 -19.78
C GLY A 174 -2.48 6.61 -20.57
N PRO A 175 -3.27 5.97 -21.42
CA PRO A 175 -4.28 6.65 -22.25
C PRO A 175 -5.53 7.10 -21.47
N LEU A 176 -5.63 6.77 -20.18
CA LEU A 176 -6.85 7.03 -19.40
C LEU A 176 -6.93 8.49 -18.97
N ARG A 177 -8.08 9.11 -19.18
CA ARG A 177 -8.34 10.48 -18.74
C ARG A 177 -8.56 10.54 -17.22
N GLY A 178 -8.03 11.58 -16.58
CA GLY A 178 -8.27 11.87 -15.17
C GLY A 178 -7.21 11.30 -14.24
N HIS A 179 -7.29 11.70 -12.98
CA HIS A 179 -6.35 11.38 -11.92
C HIS A 179 -7.12 11.19 -10.60
N LYS A 180 -6.45 10.92 -9.52
CA LYS A 180 -7.05 10.87 -8.17
C LYS A 180 -8.04 12.02 -7.97
N ARG A 181 -9.24 11.73 -7.47
CA ARG A 181 -10.44 12.56 -7.27
C ARG A 181 -11.29 12.78 -8.50
N ASP A 182 -10.82 12.42 -9.69
CA ASP A 182 -11.67 12.44 -10.88
C ASP A 182 -12.50 11.16 -10.96
N LEU A 183 -13.73 11.26 -11.49
CA LEU A 183 -14.61 10.12 -11.79
C LEU A 183 -14.39 9.56 -13.20
N TYR A 184 -13.33 9.98 -13.87
CA TYR A 184 -12.88 9.39 -15.12
C TYR A 184 -12.02 8.16 -14.88
N GLU A 185 -11.86 7.33 -15.90
CA GLU A 185 -11.11 6.08 -15.85
C GLU A 185 -9.71 6.22 -15.23
N GLY A 186 -8.97 7.29 -15.53
CA GLY A 186 -7.65 7.54 -14.95
C GLY A 186 -7.66 7.80 -13.43
N GLY A 187 -8.81 8.13 -12.85
CA GLY A 187 -8.96 8.33 -11.41
C GLY A 187 -9.45 7.09 -10.65
N ILE A 188 -10.23 6.23 -11.32
CA ILE A 188 -10.91 5.10 -10.67
C ILE A 188 -10.45 3.73 -11.16
N ARG A 189 -9.94 3.61 -12.40
CA ARG A 189 -9.42 2.36 -12.95
C ARG A 189 -7.96 2.18 -12.51
N VAL A 190 -7.73 1.19 -11.67
CA VAL A 190 -6.43 0.88 -11.06
C VAL A 190 -5.99 -0.52 -11.46
N PRO A 191 -4.68 -0.82 -11.46
CA PRO A 191 -4.21 -2.18 -11.68
C PRO A 191 -4.71 -3.12 -10.59
N LEU A 192 -5.03 -4.34 -10.96
CA LEU A 192 -5.25 -5.46 -10.05
C LEU A 192 -4.40 -6.63 -10.53
N ILE A 193 -3.50 -7.10 -9.69
CA ILE A 193 -2.62 -8.24 -9.97
C ILE A 193 -2.94 -9.36 -8.97
N ALA A 194 -3.24 -10.54 -9.48
CA ALA A 194 -3.43 -11.74 -8.67
C ALA A 194 -2.26 -12.70 -8.90
N HIS A 195 -1.58 -13.08 -7.81
CA HIS A 195 -0.48 -14.04 -7.82
C HIS A 195 -0.84 -15.23 -6.93
N TRP A 196 -0.97 -16.40 -7.55
CA TRP A 196 -1.22 -17.66 -6.85
C TRP A 196 -0.64 -18.81 -7.66
N PRO A 197 0.58 -19.25 -7.35
CA PRO A 197 1.25 -20.33 -8.07
C PRO A 197 0.38 -21.58 -8.16
N GLY A 198 0.29 -22.16 -9.36
CA GLY A 198 -0.50 -23.37 -9.61
C GLY A 198 -2.02 -23.17 -9.69
N LYS A 199 -2.55 -21.98 -9.39
CA LYS A 199 -3.98 -21.64 -9.47
C LYS A 199 -4.24 -20.55 -10.50
N VAL A 200 -3.50 -19.44 -10.45
CA VAL A 200 -3.56 -18.36 -11.43
C VAL A 200 -2.46 -18.59 -12.46
N LYS A 201 -2.84 -18.67 -13.74
CA LYS A 201 -1.88 -18.89 -14.84
C LYS A 201 -0.97 -17.66 -14.97
N SER A 202 0.35 -17.90 -14.94
CA SER A 202 1.34 -16.84 -15.15
C SER A 202 1.16 -16.16 -16.51
N GLY A 203 1.27 -14.83 -16.54
CA GLY A 203 1.14 -14.01 -17.74
C GLY A 203 -0.28 -13.93 -18.30
N SER A 204 -1.29 -14.45 -17.60
CA SER A 204 -2.69 -14.26 -18.04
C SER A 204 -3.13 -12.81 -17.81
N VAL A 205 -3.96 -12.33 -18.74
CA VAL A 205 -4.61 -11.00 -18.69
C VAL A 205 -6.10 -11.22 -18.77
N SER A 206 -6.87 -10.44 -18.06
CA SER A 206 -8.33 -10.47 -18.05
C SER A 206 -8.89 -9.07 -18.24
N ASP A 207 -9.90 -8.94 -19.09
CA ASP A 207 -10.68 -7.71 -19.27
C ASP A 207 -11.93 -7.66 -18.37
N HIS A 208 -12.01 -8.58 -17.39
CA HIS A 208 -13.10 -8.60 -16.42
C HIS A 208 -13.12 -7.31 -15.60
N ILE A 209 -14.28 -6.66 -15.55
CA ILE A 209 -14.47 -5.46 -14.74
C ILE A 209 -14.84 -5.91 -13.33
N CYS A 210 -14.02 -5.55 -12.37
CA CYS A 210 -14.25 -5.82 -10.95
C CYS A 210 -13.99 -4.57 -10.10
N ALA A 211 -14.43 -4.60 -8.87
CA ALA A 211 -14.25 -3.50 -7.92
C ALA A 211 -13.84 -4.02 -6.54
N HIS A 212 -13.35 -3.13 -5.67
CA HIS A 212 -12.86 -3.54 -4.35
C HIS A 212 -13.95 -4.20 -3.48
N TRP A 213 -15.22 -3.89 -3.67
CA TRP A 213 -16.32 -4.56 -2.97
C TRP A 213 -16.54 -6.01 -3.40
N ASP A 214 -15.98 -6.44 -4.56
CA ASP A 214 -16.02 -7.83 -5.02
C ASP A 214 -15.00 -8.71 -4.30
N LEU A 215 -13.99 -8.10 -3.64
CA LEU A 215 -12.98 -8.85 -2.90
C LEU A 215 -13.58 -9.64 -1.72
N MET A 216 -14.55 -9.07 -1.01
CA MET A 216 -15.17 -9.74 0.14
C MET A 216 -15.85 -11.05 -0.26
N PRO A 217 -16.81 -11.08 -1.22
CA PRO A 217 -17.43 -12.34 -1.63
C PRO A 217 -16.43 -13.32 -2.25
N THR A 218 -15.48 -12.85 -3.06
CA THR A 218 -14.44 -13.70 -3.67
C THR A 218 -13.56 -14.38 -2.62
N LEU A 219 -13.09 -13.64 -1.61
CA LEU A 219 -12.28 -14.19 -0.53
C LEU A 219 -13.08 -15.15 0.35
N CYS A 220 -14.36 -14.86 0.60
CA CYS A 220 -15.26 -15.77 1.31
C CYS A 220 -15.43 -17.11 0.56
N GLU A 221 -15.65 -17.04 -0.76
CA GLU A 221 -15.78 -18.25 -1.60
C GLU A 221 -14.49 -19.08 -1.58
N LEU A 222 -13.33 -18.44 -1.76
CA LEU A 222 -12.02 -19.10 -1.73
C LEU A 222 -11.72 -19.73 -0.36
N ALA A 223 -12.17 -19.11 0.72
CA ALA A 223 -12.02 -19.63 2.08
C ALA A 223 -13.09 -20.71 2.45
N GLY A 224 -14.05 -20.97 1.58
CA GLY A 224 -15.15 -21.91 1.84
C GLY A 224 -16.13 -21.43 2.92
N ILE A 225 -16.23 -20.12 3.14
CA ILE A 225 -17.15 -19.52 4.11
C ILE A 225 -18.27 -18.74 3.40
N LYS A 226 -19.40 -18.63 4.08
CA LYS A 226 -20.56 -17.94 3.51
C LYS A 226 -20.33 -16.42 3.47
N THR A 227 -20.54 -15.82 2.31
CA THR A 227 -20.54 -14.36 2.15
C THR A 227 -21.61 -13.72 3.05
N PRO A 228 -21.30 -12.62 3.75
CA PRO A 228 -22.27 -11.86 4.54
C PRO A 228 -23.45 -11.39 3.69
N LYS A 229 -24.68 -11.40 4.27
CA LYS A 229 -25.92 -11.10 3.52
C LYS A 229 -26.02 -9.68 2.94
N HIS A 230 -25.25 -8.73 3.48
CA HIS A 230 -25.27 -7.30 3.10
C HIS A 230 -23.99 -6.91 2.36
N THR A 231 -23.48 -7.79 1.50
CA THR A 231 -22.32 -7.52 0.65
C THR A 231 -22.83 -7.11 -0.73
N ASP A 232 -22.36 -5.95 -1.22
CA ASP A 232 -22.76 -5.41 -2.53
C ASP A 232 -22.00 -6.06 -3.70
N GLY A 233 -20.86 -6.68 -3.43
CA GLY A 233 -20.02 -7.30 -4.45
C GLY A 233 -20.50 -8.67 -4.91
N ILE A 234 -19.90 -9.13 -6.00
CA ILE A 234 -20.05 -10.48 -6.57
C ILE A 234 -18.70 -11.19 -6.55
N SER A 235 -18.72 -12.54 -6.48
CA SER A 235 -17.52 -13.37 -6.62
C SER A 235 -17.22 -13.66 -8.09
#